data_918321b78df14716fbc3f32e3f8de393
#
_entry.id   918321b78df14716fbc3f32e3f8de393
#
_cell.length_a   1.000
_cell.length_b   1.000
_cell.length_c   1.000
_cell.angle_alpha   90.00
_cell.angle_beta   90.00
_cell.angle_gamma   90.00
#
_symmetry.space_group_name_H-M   'P 1'
#
loop_
_entity.id
_entity.type
_entity.pdbx_description
1 polymer ?
#
loop_
_entity_poly.entity_id
_entity_poly.type
_entity_poly.pdbx_seq_one_letter_code
_entity_poly.pdbx_strand_id
1 'polypeptide(L)'
;MKSNTKNAKGSGTIRKRSDGRWEARYTTGIDPKTGKQTQKSVYGKTQKEVRQKLTEVTAEIDSGTYLEQTKDTVGEWLDTWLKTYALYSVKSYTYDAYERSCNIHIKPALGRIRLSALTAPQIQQFYNSLITEKELSPK
;
A
#
# COMPACT_ATOMS: atom_id res chain seq x y z
N MET A 1 31.22 29.40 -9.78
CA MET A 1 30.92 28.15 -10.52
C MET A 1 30.00 27.27 -9.67
N LYS A 2 28.81 27.01 -10.15
CA LYS A 2 27.90 26.05 -9.48
C LYS A 2 28.42 24.65 -9.82
N SER A 3 28.97 23.94 -8.86
CA SER A 3 29.37 22.54 -9.02
C SER A 3 28.12 21.72 -9.28
N ASN A 4 27.97 21.28 -10.54
CA ASN A 4 26.91 20.36 -10.95
C ASN A 4 27.33 18.96 -10.50
N THR A 5 27.29 18.71 -9.20
CA THR A 5 27.54 17.40 -8.62
C THR A 5 26.34 16.52 -8.96
N LYS A 6 26.49 15.67 -9.96
CA LYS A 6 25.49 14.63 -10.26
C LYS A 6 25.33 13.75 -9.02
N ASN A 7 24.14 13.71 -8.48
CA ASN A 7 23.81 12.80 -7.39
C ASN A 7 24.09 11.35 -7.83
N ALA A 8 24.58 10.51 -6.91
CA ALA A 8 24.76 9.09 -7.16
C ALA A 8 23.45 8.46 -7.64
N LYS A 9 23.52 7.46 -8.52
CA LYS A 9 22.36 6.73 -9.00
C LYS A 9 21.58 6.18 -7.78
N GLY A 10 20.30 6.52 -7.66
CA GLY A 10 19.43 6.08 -6.55
C GLY A 10 19.31 7.06 -5.37
N SER A 11 20.17 8.09 -5.27
CA SER A 11 20.16 9.01 -4.11
C SER A 11 18.98 10.00 -4.07
N GLY A 12 18.13 10.00 -5.08
CA GLY A 12 17.00 10.93 -5.18
C GLY A 12 17.39 12.39 -5.37
N THR A 13 16.40 13.24 -5.59
CA THR A 13 16.61 14.69 -5.74
C THR A 13 15.72 15.43 -4.74
N ILE A 14 16.30 16.34 -3.95
CA ILE A 14 15.56 17.17 -2.99
C ILE A 14 15.47 18.58 -3.53
N ARG A 15 14.25 19.16 -3.56
CA ARG A 15 14.01 20.52 -3.99
C ARG A 15 12.97 21.21 -3.10
N LYS A 16 13.06 22.55 -3.01
CA LYS A 16 12.01 23.35 -2.41
C LYS A 16 10.98 23.72 -3.48
N ARG A 17 9.72 23.52 -3.17
CA ARG A 17 8.60 23.88 -4.06
C ARG A 17 8.22 25.36 -3.89
N SER A 18 7.49 25.89 -4.87
CA SER A 18 6.97 27.25 -4.83
C SER A 18 5.95 27.49 -3.69
N ASP A 19 5.28 26.42 -3.25
CA ASP A 19 4.34 26.45 -2.11
C ASP A 19 5.04 26.41 -0.74
N GLY A 20 6.38 26.48 -0.69
CA GLY A 20 7.18 26.48 0.52
C GLY A 20 7.51 25.10 1.09
N ARG A 21 6.88 24.05 0.60
CA ARG A 21 7.17 22.67 1.02
C ARG A 21 8.41 22.12 0.32
N TRP A 22 9.02 21.13 0.94
CA TRP A 22 10.14 20.39 0.37
C TRP A 22 9.64 19.07 -0.26
N GLU A 23 10.22 18.73 -1.39
CA GLU A 23 9.93 17.51 -2.14
C GLU A 23 11.23 16.74 -2.38
N ALA A 24 11.23 15.44 -2.13
CA ALA A 24 12.27 14.53 -2.59
C ALA A 24 11.68 13.52 -3.57
N ARG A 25 12.35 13.31 -4.70
CA ARG A 25 11.99 12.30 -5.70
C ARG A 25 12.93 11.12 -5.61
N TYR A 26 12.38 9.93 -5.74
CA TYR A 26 13.14 8.68 -5.76
C TYR A 26 12.57 7.72 -6.78
N THR A 27 13.39 6.78 -7.25
CA THR A 27 13.01 5.76 -8.22
C THR A 27 12.59 4.50 -7.51
N THR A 28 11.40 3.98 -7.81
CA THR A 28 10.87 2.73 -7.21
C THR A 28 11.18 1.49 -8.05
N GLY A 29 11.46 1.66 -9.33
CA GLY A 29 11.73 0.56 -10.25
C GLY A 29 11.59 0.98 -11.70
N ILE A 30 11.40 -0.02 -12.57
CA ILE A 30 11.17 0.16 -14.00
C ILE A 30 9.78 -0.39 -14.31
N ASP A 31 8.95 0.38 -15.00
CA ASP A 31 7.67 -0.08 -15.51
C ASP A 31 7.91 -1.18 -16.57
N PRO A 32 7.43 -2.42 -16.35
CA PRO A 32 7.67 -3.52 -17.26
C PRO A 32 7.00 -3.33 -18.65
N LYS A 33 5.97 -2.46 -18.74
CA LYS A 33 5.27 -2.19 -20.00
C LYS A 33 5.97 -1.15 -20.86
N THR A 34 6.56 -0.13 -20.23
CA THR A 34 7.12 1.03 -20.93
C THR A 34 8.65 1.07 -20.91
N GLY A 35 9.31 0.27 -20.05
CA GLY A 35 10.75 0.31 -19.83
C GLY A 35 11.26 1.59 -19.17
N LYS A 36 10.37 2.50 -18.74
CA LYS A 36 10.71 3.77 -18.11
C LYS A 36 10.83 3.63 -16.58
N GLN A 37 11.67 4.45 -16.00
CA GLN A 37 11.81 4.51 -14.55
C GLN A 37 10.53 5.07 -13.90
N THR A 38 10.00 4.36 -12.94
CA THR A 38 8.89 4.82 -12.10
C THR A 38 9.45 5.64 -10.95
N GLN A 39 9.02 6.90 -10.86
CA GLN A 39 9.45 7.83 -9.82
C GLN A 39 8.29 8.19 -8.90
N LYS A 40 8.59 8.34 -7.62
CA LYS A 40 7.66 8.84 -6.60
C LYS A 40 8.29 9.99 -5.82
N SER A 41 7.45 10.72 -5.09
CA SER A 41 7.89 11.85 -4.29
C SER A 41 7.42 11.70 -2.85
N VAL A 42 8.26 12.13 -1.92
CA VAL A 42 7.90 12.39 -0.52
C VAL A 42 7.96 13.89 -0.24
N TYR A 43 7.14 14.34 0.68
CA TYR A 43 6.97 15.75 1.00
C TYR A 43 7.19 16.00 2.49
N GLY A 44 7.65 17.19 2.83
CA GLY A 44 7.82 17.63 4.21
C GLY A 44 7.86 19.15 4.32
N LYS A 45 7.75 19.64 5.56
CA LYS A 45 7.83 21.07 5.87
C LYS A 45 9.28 21.58 5.86
N THR A 46 10.22 20.72 6.18
CA THR A 46 11.64 21.05 6.24
C THR A 46 12.47 20.14 5.35
N GLN A 47 13.64 20.61 4.94
CA GLN A 47 14.60 19.81 4.16
C GLN A 47 15.08 18.58 4.94
N LYS A 48 15.26 18.72 6.26
CA LYS A 48 15.69 17.63 7.15
C LYS A 48 14.66 16.50 7.19
N GLU A 49 13.37 16.84 7.33
CA GLU A 49 12.27 15.90 7.35
C GLU A 49 12.19 15.09 6.05
N VAL A 50 12.27 15.77 4.90
CA VAL A 50 12.22 15.14 3.58
C VAL A 50 13.44 14.25 3.34
N ARG A 51 14.63 14.67 3.80
CA ARG A 51 15.85 13.86 3.70
C ARG A 51 15.73 12.58 4.53
N GLN A 52 15.18 12.66 5.73
CA GLN A 52 14.95 11.50 6.58
C GLN A 52 13.98 10.52 5.91
N LYS A 53 12.83 10.99 5.43
CA LYS A 53 11.86 10.17 4.69
C LYS A 53 12.47 9.52 3.46
N LEU A 54 13.29 10.26 2.71
CA LEU A 54 13.99 9.73 1.54
C LEU A 54 14.96 8.60 1.91
N THR A 55 15.70 8.76 3.00
CA THR A 55 16.64 7.75 3.48
C THR A 55 15.92 6.47 3.91
N GLU A 56 14.82 6.60 4.65
CA GLU A 56 13.98 5.47 5.08
C GLU A 56 13.45 4.68 3.86
N VAL A 57 12.85 5.38 2.91
CA VAL A 57 12.28 4.75 1.70
C VAL A 57 13.36 4.12 0.82
N THR A 58 14.50 4.77 0.63
CA THR A 58 15.61 4.18 -0.14
C THR A 58 16.19 2.95 0.53
N ALA A 59 16.28 2.91 1.85
CA ALA A 59 16.70 1.73 2.59
C ALA A 59 15.71 0.56 2.43
N GLU A 60 14.41 0.82 2.43
CA GLU A 60 13.38 -0.19 2.17
C GLU A 60 13.47 -0.75 0.75
N ILE A 61 13.74 0.10 -0.25
CA ILE A 61 13.92 -0.32 -1.65
C ILE A 61 15.16 -1.19 -1.78
N ASP A 62 16.28 -0.79 -1.20
CA ASP A 62 17.55 -1.51 -1.27
C ASP A 62 17.51 -2.86 -0.56
N SER A 63 16.75 -2.96 0.54
CA SER A 63 16.53 -4.22 1.27
C SER A 63 15.46 -5.12 0.63
N GLY A 64 14.75 -4.64 -0.40
CA GLY A 64 13.65 -5.37 -1.02
C GLY A 64 12.37 -5.45 -0.18
N THR A 65 12.29 -4.69 0.89
CA THR A 65 11.11 -4.63 1.79
C THR A 65 10.12 -3.52 1.41
N TYR A 66 10.46 -2.71 0.41
CA TYR A 66 9.59 -1.65 -0.05
C TYR A 66 8.28 -2.21 -0.60
N LEU A 67 7.20 -1.89 0.09
CA LEU A 67 5.85 -2.17 -0.37
C LEU A 67 5.25 -0.88 -0.93
N GLU A 68 4.89 -0.92 -2.20
CA GLU A 68 4.15 0.18 -2.81
C GLU A 68 2.83 0.37 -2.07
N GLN A 69 2.64 1.55 -1.48
CA GLN A 69 1.37 1.88 -0.85
C GLN A 69 0.30 1.98 -1.94
N THR A 70 -0.47 0.91 -2.10
CA THR A 70 -1.63 0.92 -2.97
C THR A 70 -2.68 1.86 -2.40
N LYS A 71 -3.39 2.57 -3.26
CA LYS A 71 -4.54 3.38 -2.86
C LYS A 71 -5.79 2.54 -2.62
N ASP A 72 -5.69 1.24 -2.92
CA ASP A 72 -6.80 0.31 -2.88
C ASP A 72 -7.35 0.15 -1.47
N THR A 73 -8.65 0.05 -1.38
CA THR A 73 -9.36 -0.33 -0.16
C THR A 73 -9.35 -1.85 0.01
N VAL A 74 -9.65 -2.30 1.23
CA VAL A 74 -9.83 -3.73 1.52
C VAL A 74 -10.88 -4.35 0.60
N GLY A 75 -11.99 -3.64 0.34
CA GLY A 75 -13.05 -4.10 -0.55
C GLY A 75 -12.58 -4.31 -2.00
N GLU A 76 -11.85 -3.35 -2.56
CA GLU A 76 -11.30 -3.44 -3.92
C GLU A 76 -10.27 -4.57 -4.03
N TRP A 77 -9.43 -4.73 -3.02
CA TRP A 77 -8.49 -5.85 -2.97
C TRP A 77 -9.18 -7.21 -2.90
N LEU A 78 -10.23 -7.34 -2.09
CA LEU A 78 -11.01 -8.58 -2.00
C LEU A 78 -11.67 -8.93 -3.34
N ASP A 79 -12.19 -7.95 -4.08
CA ASP A 79 -12.73 -8.20 -5.43
C ASP A 79 -11.64 -8.70 -6.39
N THR A 80 -10.48 -8.10 -6.35
CA THR A 80 -9.33 -8.54 -7.15
C THR A 80 -8.88 -9.94 -6.74
N TRP A 81 -8.79 -10.22 -5.44
CA TRP A 81 -8.41 -11.52 -4.92
C TRP A 81 -9.39 -12.63 -5.33
N LEU A 82 -10.69 -12.39 -5.20
CA LEU A 82 -11.71 -13.34 -5.60
C LEU A 82 -11.60 -13.69 -7.10
N LYS A 83 -11.50 -12.69 -7.96
CA LYS A 83 -11.47 -12.86 -9.42
C LYS A 83 -10.16 -13.43 -9.95
N THR A 84 -9.04 -13.06 -9.31
CA THR A 84 -7.71 -13.39 -9.85
C THR A 84 -7.11 -14.64 -9.22
N TYR A 85 -7.33 -14.84 -7.92
CA TYR A 85 -6.69 -15.93 -7.18
C TYR A 85 -7.68 -17.01 -6.75
N ALA A 86 -8.76 -16.66 -6.07
CA ALA A 86 -9.68 -17.63 -5.51
C ALA A 86 -10.40 -18.43 -6.60
N LEU A 87 -10.85 -17.78 -7.66
CA LEU A 87 -11.59 -18.41 -8.77
C LEU A 87 -10.86 -19.62 -9.37
N TYR A 88 -9.53 -19.57 -9.44
CA TYR A 88 -8.70 -20.59 -10.06
C TYR A 88 -8.06 -21.58 -9.06
N SER A 89 -8.13 -21.28 -7.77
CA SER A 89 -7.44 -22.06 -6.74
C SER A 89 -8.36 -22.95 -5.91
N VAL A 90 -9.66 -22.72 -5.93
CA VAL A 90 -10.63 -23.48 -5.13
C VAL A 90 -11.80 -24.00 -5.98
N LYS A 91 -12.52 -24.99 -5.45
CA LYS A 91 -13.74 -25.49 -6.08
C LYS A 91 -14.85 -24.46 -6.04
N SER A 92 -15.80 -24.53 -6.99
CA SER A 92 -16.92 -23.60 -7.12
C SER A 92 -17.68 -23.38 -5.79
N TYR A 93 -18.03 -24.43 -5.08
CA TYR A 93 -18.70 -24.31 -3.78
C TYR A 93 -17.90 -23.50 -2.76
N THR A 94 -16.59 -23.69 -2.72
CA THR A 94 -15.71 -22.93 -1.80
C THR A 94 -15.59 -21.47 -2.25
N TYR A 95 -15.53 -21.22 -3.55
CA TYR A 95 -15.53 -19.86 -4.10
C TYR A 95 -16.81 -19.11 -3.70
N ASP A 96 -17.97 -19.72 -3.85
CA ASP A 96 -19.26 -19.11 -3.48
C ASP A 96 -19.32 -18.78 -1.99
N ALA A 97 -18.75 -19.66 -1.14
CA ALA A 97 -18.63 -19.40 0.30
C ALA A 97 -17.71 -18.21 0.62
N TYR A 98 -16.57 -18.10 -0.08
CA TYR A 98 -15.65 -16.97 0.07
C TYR A 98 -16.29 -15.66 -0.41
N GLU A 99 -16.91 -15.66 -1.58
CA GLU A 99 -17.61 -14.50 -2.12
C GLU A 99 -18.70 -14.00 -1.18
N ARG A 100 -19.51 -14.92 -0.65
CA ARG A 100 -20.56 -14.60 0.32
C ARG A 100 -19.98 -14.00 1.58
N SER A 101 -18.94 -14.59 2.15
CA SER A 101 -18.28 -14.07 3.36
C SER A 101 -17.70 -12.68 3.14
N CYS A 102 -17.05 -12.46 2.01
CA CYS A 102 -16.52 -11.14 1.66
C CYS A 102 -17.63 -10.10 1.54
N ASN A 103 -18.71 -10.39 0.83
CA ASN A 103 -19.77 -9.43 0.55
C ASN A 103 -20.67 -9.14 1.76
N ILE A 104 -20.96 -10.15 2.58
CA ILE A 104 -21.90 -10.02 3.70
C ILE A 104 -21.20 -9.54 4.99
N HIS A 105 -19.97 -10.00 5.23
CA HIS A 105 -19.29 -9.76 6.52
C HIS A 105 -18.12 -8.78 6.39
N ILE A 106 -17.18 -9.01 5.49
CA ILE A 106 -15.91 -8.27 5.48
C ILE A 106 -16.09 -6.87 4.88
N LYS A 107 -16.65 -6.76 3.69
CA LYS A 107 -16.81 -5.47 3.01
C LYS A 107 -17.65 -4.45 3.77
N PRO A 108 -18.77 -4.79 4.40
CA PRO A 108 -19.53 -3.85 5.21
C PRO A 108 -18.77 -3.30 6.41
N ALA A 109 -17.89 -4.12 7.02
CA ALA A 109 -17.13 -3.76 8.21
C ALA A 109 -15.77 -3.11 7.89
N LEU A 110 -15.00 -3.65 6.95
CA LEU A 110 -13.62 -3.27 6.68
C LEU A 110 -13.38 -2.73 5.26
N GLY A 111 -14.34 -2.89 4.35
CA GLY A 111 -14.15 -2.63 2.92
C GLY A 111 -13.75 -1.20 2.54
N ARG A 112 -14.12 -0.19 3.34
CA ARG A 112 -13.78 1.22 3.13
C ARG A 112 -12.40 1.60 3.63
N ILE A 113 -11.77 0.77 4.45
CA ILE A 113 -10.44 1.03 4.99
C ILE A 113 -9.42 0.83 3.88
N ARG A 114 -8.47 1.75 3.76
CA ARG A 114 -7.34 1.55 2.84
C ARG A 114 -6.52 0.35 3.30
N LEU A 115 -6.07 -0.46 2.35
CA LEU A 115 -5.29 -1.66 2.64
C LEU A 115 -4.02 -1.32 3.45
N SER A 116 -3.38 -0.20 3.14
CA SER A 116 -2.21 0.32 3.87
C SER A 116 -2.52 0.82 5.30
N ALA A 117 -3.78 1.12 5.61
CA ALA A 117 -4.22 1.61 6.91
C ALA A 117 -4.87 0.52 7.79
N LEU A 118 -5.03 -0.69 7.27
CA LEU A 118 -5.59 -1.82 8.01
C LEU A 118 -4.60 -2.29 9.07
N THR A 119 -5.08 -2.38 10.30
CA THR A 119 -4.28 -2.80 11.46
C THR A 119 -4.78 -4.08 12.08
N ALA A 120 -3.92 -4.81 12.78
CA ALA A 120 -4.29 -6.03 13.49
C ALA A 120 -5.41 -5.83 14.54
N PRO A 121 -5.43 -4.75 15.35
CA PRO A 121 -6.55 -4.48 16.25
C PRO A 121 -7.89 -4.32 15.54
N GLN A 122 -7.93 -3.69 14.36
CA GLN A 122 -9.16 -3.56 13.58
C GLN A 122 -9.68 -4.92 13.12
N ILE A 123 -8.82 -5.81 12.69
CA ILE A 123 -9.17 -7.18 12.31
C ILE A 123 -9.69 -7.95 13.52
N GLN A 124 -9.05 -7.81 14.68
CA GLN A 124 -9.49 -8.47 15.90
C GLN A 124 -10.87 -7.98 16.37
N GLN A 125 -11.12 -6.67 16.33
CA GLN A 125 -12.45 -6.11 16.63
C GLN A 125 -13.51 -6.64 15.67
N PHE A 126 -13.18 -6.76 14.39
CA PHE A 126 -14.07 -7.36 13.40
C PHE A 126 -14.43 -8.82 13.76
N TYR A 127 -13.45 -9.66 14.11
CA TYR A 127 -13.74 -11.04 14.56
C TYR A 127 -14.60 -11.08 15.82
N ASN A 128 -14.33 -10.22 16.77
CA ASN A 128 -15.15 -10.13 17.98
C ASN A 128 -16.60 -9.74 17.67
N SER A 129 -16.82 -8.80 16.74
CA SER A 129 -18.16 -8.39 16.33
C SER A 129 -18.95 -9.52 15.64
N LEU A 130 -18.27 -10.38 14.90
CA LEU A 130 -18.92 -11.55 14.27
C LEU A 130 -19.46 -12.54 15.31
N ILE A 131 -18.74 -12.70 16.42
CA ILE A 131 -19.13 -13.60 17.51
C ILE A 131 -20.27 -12.98 18.34
N THR A 132 -20.14 -11.71 18.71
CA THR A 132 -21.06 -11.04 19.64
C THR A 132 -22.33 -10.51 18.99
N GLU A 133 -22.24 -9.93 17.80
CA GLU A 133 -23.36 -9.27 17.12
C GLU A 133 -24.10 -10.20 16.14
N LYS A 134 -23.39 -11.13 15.52
CA LYS A 134 -23.93 -12.04 14.50
C LYS A 134 -24.04 -13.49 14.98
N GLU A 135 -23.72 -13.76 16.22
CA GLU A 135 -23.80 -15.09 16.86
C GLU A 135 -23.11 -16.20 16.04
N LEU A 136 -22.05 -15.84 15.30
CA LEU A 136 -21.30 -16.81 14.52
C LEU A 136 -20.37 -17.62 15.43
N SER A 137 -20.35 -18.93 15.25
CA SER A 137 -19.44 -19.80 16.00
C SER A 137 -17.98 -19.53 15.60
N PRO A 138 -17.07 -19.44 16.59
CA PRO A 138 -15.65 -19.41 16.29
C PRO A 138 -15.23 -20.77 15.69
N LYS A 139 -14.54 -20.70 14.56
CA LYS A 139 -13.90 -21.84 13.92
C LYS A 139 -12.41 -21.63 13.87
#